data_8315a018b6d0fb6968d6f31479b7031c
#
_entry.id   8315a018b6d0fb6968d6f31479b7031c
#
_cell.length_a   1.000
_cell.length_b   1.000
_cell.length_c   1.000
_cell.angle_alpha   90.00
_cell.angle_beta   90.00
_cell.angle_gamma   90.00
#
_symmetry.space_group_name_H-M   'P 1'
#
loop_
_entity.id
_entity.type
_entity.pdbx_description
1 polymer ?
#
loop_
_entity_poly.entity_id
_entity_poly.type
_entity_poly.pdbx_seq_one_letter_code
_entity_poly.pdbx_strand_id
1 'polypeptide(L)'
;MTSDGVAFTSPEDGDLRGDPEARRRVSARLGIPEHWATLKQVHGATTVAVDRAGDVGEGDALVTAVPDLPLAVFTADCLGVVLQGPGVVGVAHAGWRGLAAGVIEGTIRRMEQMVTAPTRARIGPGIGPCCFEVGEDVAQVFPEDLSTTTWGTRSVDLRAAAARRLGGIDVAIDDRCTACGGGFSHRRTATPARMAALGWLS
;
A
#
# COMPACT_ATOMS: atom_id res chain seq x y z
N MET A 1 -16.88 -2.52 -16.39
CA MET A 1 -16.80 -1.78 -15.11
C MET A 1 -15.58 -0.91 -15.22
N THR A 2 -15.74 0.39 -15.27
CA THR A 2 -14.62 1.33 -15.24
C THR A 2 -14.01 1.20 -13.84
N SER A 3 -12.79 0.68 -13.76
CA SER A 3 -12.03 0.68 -12.52
C SER A 3 -11.78 2.15 -12.15
N ASP A 4 -11.98 2.48 -10.89
CA ASP A 4 -11.76 3.86 -10.40
C ASP A 4 -10.26 4.20 -10.22
N GLY A 5 -9.37 3.53 -10.96
CA GLY A 5 -7.92 3.76 -10.92
C GLY A 5 -7.22 3.14 -9.70
N VAL A 6 -7.87 2.19 -9.01
CA VAL A 6 -7.30 1.48 -7.84
C VAL A 6 -7.56 -0.01 -7.91
N ALA A 7 -6.60 -0.81 -7.53
CA ALA A 7 -6.78 -2.25 -7.32
C ALA A 7 -5.86 -2.79 -6.22
N PHE A 8 -6.39 -3.76 -5.48
CA PHE A 8 -5.63 -4.60 -4.56
C PHE A 8 -5.76 -6.04 -5.03
N THR A 9 -4.63 -6.72 -5.18
CA THR A 9 -4.60 -8.11 -5.62
C THR A 9 -4.73 -9.07 -4.43
N SER A 10 -5.00 -10.33 -4.73
CA SER A 10 -5.12 -11.42 -3.76
C SER A 10 -4.12 -12.54 -4.09
N PRO A 11 -3.95 -13.57 -3.24
CA PRO A 11 -3.13 -14.73 -3.56
C PRO A 11 -3.58 -15.49 -4.81
N GLU A 12 -4.85 -15.40 -5.20
CA GLU A 12 -5.39 -16.00 -6.42
C GLU A 12 -4.77 -15.39 -7.69
N ASP A 13 -4.28 -14.15 -7.60
CA ASP A 13 -3.57 -13.47 -8.69
C ASP A 13 -2.11 -13.95 -8.84
N GLY A 14 -1.58 -14.70 -7.86
CA GLY A 14 -0.20 -15.17 -7.82
C GLY A 14 0.78 -14.20 -7.18
N ASP A 15 2.08 -14.47 -7.30
CA ASP A 15 3.15 -13.60 -6.79
C ASP A 15 3.41 -12.44 -7.74
N LEU A 16 2.87 -11.27 -7.42
CA LEU A 16 2.99 -10.08 -8.28
C LEU A 16 4.40 -9.48 -8.30
N ARG A 17 5.25 -9.84 -7.36
CA ARG A 17 6.65 -9.38 -7.32
C ARG A 17 7.57 -10.24 -8.17
N GLY A 18 7.44 -11.55 -8.07
CA GLY A 18 8.33 -12.52 -8.68
C GLY A 18 7.87 -13.11 -10.02
N ASP A 19 6.56 -13.02 -10.36
CA ASP A 19 5.98 -13.63 -11.54
C ASP A 19 5.47 -12.60 -12.57
N PRO A 20 6.21 -12.36 -13.68
CA PRO A 20 5.75 -11.47 -14.75
C PRO A 20 4.44 -11.91 -15.43
N GLU A 21 4.16 -13.22 -15.47
CA GLU A 21 2.90 -13.72 -16.04
C GLU A 21 1.71 -13.35 -15.16
N ALA A 22 1.87 -13.42 -13.83
CA ALA A 22 0.85 -12.94 -12.90
C ALA A 22 0.53 -11.46 -13.14
N ARG A 23 1.56 -10.62 -13.35
CA ARG A 23 1.37 -9.19 -13.68
C ARG A 23 0.60 -9.01 -14.99
N ARG A 24 0.95 -9.77 -16.04
CA ARG A 24 0.23 -9.71 -17.33
C ARG A 24 -1.25 -10.08 -17.18
N ARG A 25 -1.56 -11.14 -16.45
CA ARG A 25 -2.95 -11.56 -16.20
C ARG A 25 -3.73 -10.47 -15.45
N VAL A 26 -3.14 -9.87 -14.41
CA VAL A 26 -3.76 -8.78 -13.66
C VAL A 26 -3.96 -7.55 -14.54
N SER A 27 -2.96 -7.15 -15.33
CA SER A 27 -3.05 -6.02 -16.26
C SER A 27 -4.18 -6.20 -17.28
N ALA A 28 -4.27 -7.39 -17.90
CA ALA A 28 -5.34 -7.71 -18.85
C ALA A 28 -6.73 -7.65 -18.17
N ARG A 29 -6.86 -8.19 -16.95
CA ARG A 29 -8.12 -8.16 -16.19
C ARG A 29 -8.55 -6.75 -15.82
N LEU A 30 -7.60 -5.87 -15.49
CA LEU A 30 -7.85 -4.48 -15.10
C LEU A 30 -7.94 -3.51 -16.28
N GLY A 31 -7.53 -3.93 -17.49
CA GLY A 31 -7.46 -3.08 -18.69
C GLY A 31 -6.37 -2.01 -18.59
N ILE A 32 -5.24 -2.29 -17.93
CA ILE A 32 -4.13 -1.39 -17.75
C ILE A 32 -2.85 -1.89 -18.46
N PRO A 33 -1.87 -1.02 -18.75
CA PRO A 33 -0.59 -1.43 -19.30
C PRO A 33 0.13 -2.49 -18.45
N GLU A 34 0.88 -3.38 -19.12
CA GLU A 34 1.62 -4.48 -18.46
C GLU A 34 2.87 -4.00 -17.71
N HIS A 35 3.42 -2.86 -18.12
CA HIS A 35 4.62 -2.29 -17.52
C HIS A 35 4.24 -1.28 -16.44
N TRP A 36 4.50 -1.65 -15.20
CA TRP A 36 4.22 -0.82 -14.02
C TRP A 36 5.47 -0.09 -13.55
N ALA A 37 5.31 1.08 -12.96
CA ALA A 37 6.36 1.70 -12.17
C ALA A 37 6.40 1.01 -10.79
N THR A 38 7.59 0.53 -10.42
CA THR A 38 7.86 -0.17 -9.17
C THR A 38 9.12 0.37 -8.52
N LEU A 39 9.39 -0.02 -7.27
CA LEU A 39 10.59 0.37 -6.56
C LEU A 39 11.06 -0.75 -5.61
N LYS A 40 12.30 -0.65 -5.18
CA LYS A 40 12.86 -1.49 -4.13
C LYS A 40 12.45 -0.92 -2.78
N GLN A 41 11.43 -1.53 -2.18
CA GLN A 41 10.87 -1.14 -0.88
C GLN A 41 11.86 -1.43 0.26
N VAL A 42 12.11 -0.44 1.10
CA VAL A 42 13.09 -0.48 2.20
C VAL A 42 12.44 -0.21 3.56
N HIS A 43 11.11 -0.13 3.62
CA HIS A 43 10.31 0.20 4.80
C HIS A 43 10.60 1.60 5.35
N GLY A 44 10.99 2.53 4.49
CA GLY A 44 11.22 3.94 4.78
C GLY A 44 10.02 4.83 4.43
N ALA A 45 10.29 6.12 4.16
CA ALA A 45 9.28 7.10 3.79
C ALA A 45 9.61 7.87 2.49
N THR A 46 10.61 7.41 1.73
CA THR A 46 10.99 8.08 0.49
C THR A 46 9.91 7.91 -0.56
N THR A 47 9.42 9.05 -1.09
CA THR A 47 8.44 9.11 -2.18
C THR A 47 9.12 9.56 -3.46
N VAL A 48 8.98 8.76 -4.52
CA VAL A 48 9.58 9.00 -5.84
C VAL A 48 8.49 9.44 -6.83
N ALA A 49 8.68 10.58 -7.49
CA ALA A 49 7.85 10.97 -8.62
C ALA A 49 8.35 10.28 -9.89
N VAL A 50 7.43 9.74 -10.68
CA VAL A 50 7.75 8.94 -11.86
C VAL A 50 6.96 9.38 -13.08
N ASP A 51 7.59 9.26 -14.24
CA ASP A 51 7.02 9.56 -15.56
C ASP A 51 7.08 8.36 -16.52
N ARG A 52 7.64 7.23 -16.08
CA ARG A 52 7.79 6.01 -16.88
C ARG A 52 7.71 4.76 -16.01
N ALA A 53 7.39 3.65 -16.65
CA ALA A 53 7.39 2.33 -16.04
C ALA A 53 8.81 1.79 -15.78
N GLY A 54 8.91 0.76 -14.95
CA GLY A 54 10.15 0.07 -14.58
C GLY A 54 10.49 0.23 -13.10
N ASP A 55 11.63 -0.32 -12.69
CA ASP A 55 12.18 -0.14 -11.35
C ASP A 55 12.86 1.24 -11.28
N VAL A 56 12.41 2.08 -10.36
CA VAL A 56 12.90 3.45 -10.21
C VAL A 56 13.87 3.63 -9.04
N GLY A 57 14.36 2.53 -8.48
CA GLY A 57 15.32 2.55 -7.37
C GLY A 57 14.67 2.38 -6.01
N GLU A 58 15.33 2.83 -4.95
CA GLU A 58 14.87 2.64 -3.56
C GLU A 58 13.83 3.68 -3.15
N GLY A 59 12.82 3.22 -2.41
CA GLY A 59 11.77 4.04 -1.83
C GLY A 59 10.59 3.20 -1.34
N ASP A 60 9.57 3.86 -0.81
CA ASP A 60 8.37 3.18 -0.30
C ASP A 60 7.07 3.82 -0.81
N ALA A 61 7.15 4.86 -1.63
CA ALA A 61 6.00 5.44 -2.29
C ALA A 61 6.33 5.97 -3.68
N LEU A 62 5.34 5.92 -4.56
CA LEU A 62 5.39 6.40 -5.95
C LEU A 62 4.27 7.42 -6.17
N VAL A 63 4.54 8.45 -6.97
CA VAL A 63 3.55 9.44 -7.41
C VAL A 63 3.71 9.70 -8.90
N THR A 64 2.60 9.79 -9.64
CA THR A 64 2.61 10.18 -11.05
C THR A 64 1.44 11.09 -11.42
N ALA A 65 1.65 11.92 -12.43
CA ALA A 65 0.62 12.67 -13.15
C ALA A 65 0.47 12.18 -14.60
N VAL A 66 1.13 11.08 -14.96
CA VAL A 66 1.06 10.50 -16.30
C VAL A 66 -0.12 9.56 -16.41
N PRO A 67 -1.06 9.79 -17.35
CA PRO A 67 -2.15 8.85 -17.62
C PRO A 67 -1.61 7.47 -18.06
N ASP A 68 -2.35 6.43 -17.76
CA ASP A 68 -2.05 5.05 -18.14
C ASP A 68 -0.69 4.53 -17.64
N LEU A 69 -0.11 5.15 -16.62
CA LEU A 69 1.09 4.66 -15.94
C LEU A 69 0.70 4.00 -14.59
N PRO A 70 0.59 2.68 -14.53
CA PRO A 70 0.28 1.99 -13.28
C PRO A 70 1.46 2.08 -12.29
N LEU A 71 1.19 2.54 -11.09
CA LEU A 71 2.09 2.48 -9.95
C LEU A 71 1.81 1.23 -9.13
N ALA A 72 2.84 0.56 -8.64
CA ALA A 72 2.67 -0.63 -7.80
C ALA A 72 3.61 -0.64 -6.59
N VAL A 73 3.07 -0.97 -5.43
CA VAL A 73 3.83 -1.44 -4.27
C VAL A 73 3.40 -2.85 -3.91
N PHE A 74 4.35 -3.64 -3.39
CA PHE A 74 4.15 -5.06 -3.10
C PHE A 74 4.02 -5.29 -1.60
N THR A 75 3.04 -6.10 -1.20
CA THR A 75 2.70 -6.30 0.20
C THR A 75 2.55 -7.78 0.57
N ALA A 76 2.90 -8.11 1.79
CA ALA A 76 2.53 -9.29 2.54
C ALA A 76 2.57 -8.89 4.01
N ASP A 77 1.43 -8.49 4.56
CA ASP A 77 1.14 -7.89 5.85
C ASP A 77 1.17 -6.36 5.92
N CYS A 78 2.18 -5.68 5.33
CA CYS A 78 2.17 -4.22 5.28
C CYS A 78 0.98 -3.70 4.45
N LEU A 79 0.49 -2.52 4.79
CA LEU A 79 -0.59 -1.88 4.04
C LEU A 79 -0.08 -1.34 2.69
N GLY A 80 -0.88 -1.51 1.64
CA GLY A 80 -0.79 -0.68 0.44
C GLY A 80 -1.81 0.44 0.54
N VAL A 81 -1.38 1.68 0.37
CA VAL A 81 -2.26 2.85 0.40
C VAL A 81 -2.22 3.54 -0.94
N VAL A 82 -3.38 3.69 -1.58
CA VAL A 82 -3.53 4.42 -2.85
C VAL A 82 -4.20 5.75 -2.57
N LEU A 83 -3.60 6.84 -3.02
CA LEU A 83 -4.09 8.20 -2.89
C LEU A 83 -4.43 8.76 -4.26
N GLN A 84 -5.59 9.40 -4.39
CA GLN A 84 -6.07 9.94 -5.66
C GLN A 84 -6.48 11.40 -5.50
N GLY A 85 -5.99 12.22 -6.42
CA GLY A 85 -6.40 13.60 -6.60
C GLY A 85 -6.67 13.89 -8.08
N PRO A 86 -7.28 15.03 -8.42
CA PRO A 86 -7.46 15.43 -9.82
C PRO A 86 -6.11 15.49 -10.56
N GLY A 87 -5.93 14.60 -11.56
CA GLY A 87 -4.72 14.56 -12.38
C GLY A 87 -3.44 14.03 -11.68
N VAL A 88 -3.57 13.40 -10.53
CA VAL A 88 -2.41 12.82 -9.81
C VAL A 88 -2.83 11.59 -9.01
N VAL A 89 -1.96 10.59 -8.98
CA VAL A 89 -2.13 9.39 -8.16
C VAL A 89 -0.84 9.06 -7.42
N GLY A 90 -0.97 8.58 -6.18
CA GLY A 90 0.14 8.08 -5.38
C GLY A 90 -0.15 6.70 -4.83
N VAL A 91 0.90 5.88 -4.67
CA VAL A 91 0.81 4.56 -4.04
C VAL A 91 1.92 4.44 -3.00
N ALA A 92 1.58 4.09 -1.76
CA ALA A 92 2.52 3.99 -0.66
C ALA A 92 2.52 2.59 -0.03
N HIS A 93 3.71 2.07 0.24
CA HIS A 93 3.96 0.89 1.07
C HIS A 93 4.05 1.33 2.53
N ALA A 94 3.01 1.07 3.28
CA ALA A 94 2.84 1.58 4.64
C ALA A 94 2.94 0.44 5.68
N GLY A 95 4.15 -0.09 5.86
CA GLY A 95 4.50 -0.88 7.04
C GLY A 95 4.67 0.02 8.27
N TRP A 96 4.76 -0.55 9.48
CA TRP A 96 4.85 0.26 10.70
C TRP A 96 6.01 1.27 10.71
N ARG A 97 7.19 0.88 10.18
CA ARG A 97 8.34 1.79 10.06
C ARG A 97 8.07 2.94 9.10
N GLY A 98 7.49 2.65 7.93
CA GLY A 98 7.12 3.66 6.95
C GLY A 98 6.06 4.62 7.48
N LEU A 99 5.04 4.11 8.19
CA LEU A 99 4.04 4.94 8.87
C LEU A 99 4.67 5.84 9.94
N ALA A 100 5.55 5.28 10.77
CA ALA A 100 6.28 6.06 11.78
C ALA A 100 7.17 7.15 11.16
N ALA A 101 7.77 6.86 10.01
CA ALA A 101 8.63 7.81 9.29
C ALA A 101 7.84 8.80 8.41
N GLY A 102 6.52 8.70 8.32
CA GLY A 102 5.67 9.65 7.58
C GLY A 102 5.56 9.38 6.08
N VAL A 103 5.49 8.11 5.65
CA VAL A 103 5.37 7.74 4.23
C VAL A 103 4.08 8.27 3.60
N ILE A 104 2.96 8.31 4.33
CA ILE A 104 1.68 8.85 3.85
C ILE A 104 1.80 10.35 3.66
N GLU A 105 2.26 11.07 4.67
CA GLU A 105 2.45 12.53 4.64
C GLU A 105 3.45 12.95 3.55
N GLY A 106 4.51 12.14 3.36
CA GLY A 106 5.48 12.34 2.27
C GLY A 106 4.84 12.20 0.90
N THR A 107 3.96 11.21 0.73
CA THR A 107 3.22 10.98 -0.52
C THR A 107 2.25 12.12 -0.80
N ILE A 108 1.47 12.56 0.20
CA ILE A 108 0.56 13.70 0.09
C ILE A 108 1.31 14.96 -0.34
N ARG A 109 2.39 15.32 0.37
CA ARG A 109 3.22 16.50 0.00
C ARG A 109 3.76 16.40 -1.42
N ARG A 110 4.17 15.21 -1.86
CA ARG A 110 4.67 15.02 -3.21
C ARG A 110 3.60 15.21 -4.28
N MET A 111 2.38 14.73 -4.03
CA MET A 111 1.21 14.95 -4.89
C MET A 111 0.89 16.44 -5.00
N GLU A 112 0.84 17.17 -3.88
CA GLU A 112 0.62 18.63 -3.82
C GLU A 112 1.66 19.41 -4.60
N GLN A 113 2.94 19.03 -4.49
CA GLN A 113 4.04 19.67 -5.22
C GLN A 113 3.96 19.44 -6.73
N MET A 114 3.38 18.33 -7.17
CA MET A 114 3.28 18.00 -8.60
C MET A 114 2.03 18.58 -9.24
N VAL A 115 0.87 18.47 -8.60
CA VAL A 115 -0.44 18.86 -9.15
C VAL A 115 -1.37 19.40 -8.07
N THR A 116 -1.80 18.56 -7.10
CA THR A 116 -2.78 18.90 -6.07
C THR A 116 -2.77 17.89 -4.92
N ALA A 117 -3.39 18.25 -3.80
CA ALA A 117 -3.66 17.33 -2.70
C ALA A 117 -4.60 16.19 -3.13
N PRO A 118 -4.43 14.98 -2.57
CA PRO A 118 -5.38 13.90 -2.76
C PRO A 118 -6.72 14.23 -2.09
N THR A 119 -7.81 13.80 -2.72
CA THR A 119 -9.17 13.93 -2.19
C THR A 119 -9.75 12.61 -1.73
N ARG A 120 -9.19 11.50 -2.20
CA ARG A 120 -9.59 10.13 -1.84
C ARG A 120 -8.38 9.27 -1.53
N ALA A 121 -8.54 8.34 -0.60
CA ALA A 121 -7.56 7.31 -0.30
C ALA A 121 -8.23 5.95 -0.13
N ARG A 122 -7.51 4.90 -0.52
CA ARG A 122 -7.91 3.53 -0.28
C ARG A 122 -6.79 2.79 0.41
N ILE A 123 -7.11 2.19 1.56
CA ILE A 123 -6.20 1.35 2.33
C ILE A 123 -6.54 -0.10 2.00
N GLY A 124 -5.59 -0.83 1.42
CA GLY A 124 -5.76 -2.23 1.04
C GLY A 124 -5.63 -3.21 2.22
N PRO A 125 -5.82 -4.52 1.94
CA PRO A 125 -5.68 -5.55 2.95
C PRO A 125 -4.26 -5.57 3.52
N GLY A 126 -4.16 -5.82 4.82
CA GLY A 126 -2.90 -5.94 5.53
C GLY A 126 -3.07 -6.75 6.80
N ILE A 127 -2.02 -6.94 7.59
CA ILE A 127 -2.15 -7.63 8.87
C ILE A 127 -3.03 -6.81 9.81
N GLY A 128 -4.10 -7.42 10.28
CA GLY A 128 -5.02 -6.77 11.23
C GLY A 128 -4.52 -6.81 12.66
N PRO A 129 -5.09 -5.99 13.56
CA PRO A 129 -4.75 -6.01 14.97
C PRO A 129 -5.00 -7.38 15.61
N CYS A 130 -5.92 -8.16 15.08
CA CYS A 130 -6.17 -9.55 15.50
C CYS A 130 -4.93 -10.47 15.43
N CYS A 131 -3.95 -10.14 14.57
CA CYS A 131 -2.76 -10.97 14.31
C CYS A 131 -1.42 -10.21 14.39
N PHE A 132 -1.45 -8.89 14.51
CA PHE A 132 -0.23 -8.08 14.53
C PHE A 132 0.30 -7.88 15.95
N GLU A 133 0.75 -8.96 16.58
CA GLU A 133 1.46 -8.88 17.86
C GLU A 133 2.73 -8.04 17.74
N VAL A 134 2.94 -7.13 18.69
CA VAL A 134 4.06 -6.18 18.71
C VAL A 134 4.75 -6.11 20.07
N GLY A 135 6.04 -5.79 20.04
CA GLY A 135 6.82 -5.44 21.22
C GLY A 135 6.59 -4.00 21.66
N GLU A 136 7.24 -3.63 22.76
CA GLU A 136 7.17 -2.29 23.34
C GLU A 136 7.66 -1.21 22.37
N ASP A 137 8.69 -1.51 21.60
CA ASP A 137 9.29 -0.63 20.60
C ASP A 137 8.29 -0.13 19.54
N VAL A 138 7.38 -1.00 19.08
CA VAL A 138 6.33 -0.63 18.13
C VAL A 138 5.15 0.03 18.86
N ALA A 139 4.77 -0.50 20.02
CA ALA A 139 3.64 0.01 20.80
C ALA A 139 3.81 1.48 21.19
N GLN A 140 5.00 1.89 21.57
CA GLN A 140 5.31 3.28 21.93
C GLN A 140 5.20 4.26 20.76
N VAL A 141 5.36 3.78 19.52
CA VAL A 141 5.21 4.60 18.30
C VAL A 141 3.76 4.87 17.96
N PHE A 142 2.85 3.97 18.36
CA PHE A 142 1.42 4.02 18.03
C PHE A 142 0.53 3.96 19.27
N PRO A 143 0.69 4.86 20.25
CA PRO A 143 -0.03 4.76 21.53
C PRO A 143 -1.55 4.90 21.38
N GLU A 144 -2.02 5.59 20.33
CA GLU A 144 -3.45 5.79 20.06
C GLU A 144 -4.08 4.64 19.27
N ASP A 145 -3.26 3.73 18.71
CA ASP A 145 -3.69 2.62 17.86
C ASP A 145 -3.44 1.26 18.52
N LEU A 146 -3.19 1.27 19.84
CA LEU A 146 -3.01 0.04 20.61
C LEU A 146 -4.28 -0.82 20.58
N SER A 147 -4.08 -2.11 20.45
CA SER A 147 -5.13 -3.12 20.38
C SER A 147 -4.66 -4.42 21.03
N THR A 148 -5.44 -5.48 20.87
CA THR A 148 -5.14 -6.81 21.40
C THR A 148 -5.35 -7.86 20.31
N THR A 149 -4.42 -8.81 20.19
CA THR A 149 -4.57 -9.95 19.29
C THR A 149 -5.68 -10.89 19.75
N THR A 150 -6.11 -11.80 18.87
CA THR A 150 -7.10 -12.84 19.23
C THR A 150 -6.63 -13.79 20.33
N TRP A 151 -5.33 -13.85 20.60
CA TRP A 151 -4.74 -14.66 21.68
C TRP A 151 -4.30 -13.84 22.90
N GLY A 152 -4.74 -12.57 22.99
CA GLY A 152 -4.62 -11.76 24.20
C GLY A 152 -3.30 -10.98 24.36
N THR A 153 -2.43 -10.94 23.35
CA THR A 153 -1.18 -10.17 23.41
C THR A 153 -1.38 -8.76 22.82
N ARG A 154 -0.45 -7.87 23.15
CA ARG A 154 -0.44 -6.49 22.65
C ARG A 154 -0.32 -6.45 21.14
N SER A 155 -1.12 -5.61 20.51
CA SER A 155 -1.10 -5.37 19.07
C SER A 155 -1.27 -3.88 18.73
N VAL A 156 -1.14 -3.55 17.45
CA VAL A 156 -1.38 -2.21 16.88
C VAL A 156 -2.30 -2.33 15.67
N ASP A 157 -3.28 -1.44 15.56
CA ASP A 157 -4.10 -1.30 14.35
C ASP A 157 -3.43 -0.31 13.38
N LEU A 158 -2.65 -0.86 12.43
CA LEU A 158 -1.98 -0.05 11.42
C LEU A 158 -2.95 0.64 10.45
N ARG A 159 -4.18 0.11 10.27
CA ARG A 159 -5.20 0.72 9.42
C ARG A 159 -5.75 2.00 10.07
N ALA A 160 -6.04 1.93 11.36
CA ALA A 160 -6.44 3.10 12.15
C ALA A 160 -5.32 4.16 12.14
N ALA A 161 -4.07 3.73 12.35
CA ALA A 161 -2.90 4.59 12.28
C ALA A 161 -2.73 5.26 10.90
N ALA A 162 -2.94 4.54 9.81
CA ALA A 162 -2.89 5.07 8.45
C ALA A 162 -4.05 6.03 8.17
N ALA A 163 -5.28 5.67 8.56
CA ALA A 163 -6.47 6.51 8.37
C ALA A 163 -6.34 7.86 9.10
N ARG A 164 -5.78 7.87 10.31
CA ARG A 164 -5.54 9.10 11.07
C ARG A 164 -4.61 10.07 10.34
N ARG A 165 -3.57 9.53 9.64
CA ARG A 165 -2.62 10.33 8.86
C ARG A 165 -3.21 10.89 7.56
N LEU A 166 -4.35 10.35 7.14
CA LEU A 166 -5.11 10.80 5.96
C LEU A 166 -6.18 11.86 6.31
N GLY A 167 -6.11 12.49 7.48
CA GLY A 167 -7.14 13.40 7.99
C GLY A 167 -7.68 14.37 6.95
N GLY A 168 -9.02 14.48 6.84
CA GLY A 168 -9.71 15.34 5.86
C GLY A 168 -9.86 14.76 4.45
N ILE A 169 -9.28 13.57 4.18
CA ILE A 169 -9.41 12.84 2.91
C ILE A 169 -10.53 11.80 3.05
N ASP A 170 -11.28 11.56 1.98
CA ASP A 170 -12.28 10.47 1.94
C ASP A 170 -11.55 9.12 1.88
N VAL A 171 -11.66 8.32 2.96
CA VAL A 171 -10.91 7.07 3.15
C VAL A 171 -11.82 5.86 3.11
N ALA A 172 -11.53 4.92 2.22
CA ALA A 172 -12.10 3.57 2.26
C ALA A 172 -11.04 2.55 2.69
N ILE A 173 -11.42 1.66 3.60
CA ILE A 173 -10.52 0.67 4.21
C ILE A 173 -10.99 -0.74 3.88
N ASP A 174 -10.08 -1.57 3.38
CA ASP A 174 -10.27 -3.02 3.30
C ASP A 174 -9.83 -3.64 4.66
N ASP A 175 -10.76 -4.16 5.40
CA ASP A 175 -10.56 -4.69 6.76
C ASP A 175 -10.05 -6.14 6.81
N ARG A 176 -9.85 -6.78 5.67
CA ARG A 176 -9.34 -8.15 5.60
C ARG A 176 -7.93 -8.27 6.18
N CYS A 177 -7.76 -9.16 7.14
CA CYS A 177 -6.44 -9.47 7.70
C CYS A 177 -5.71 -10.47 6.81
N THR A 178 -4.50 -10.14 6.36
CA THR A 178 -3.69 -11.02 5.51
C THR A 178 -3.29 -12.30 6.24
N ALA A 179 -3.05 -12.24 7.55
CA ALA A 179 -2.58 -13.40 8.31
C ALA A 179 -3.67 -14.45 8.58
N CYS A 180 -4.90 -14.05 8.95
CA CYS A 180 -6.00 -14.99 9.20
C CYS A 180 -7.06 -15.01 8.11
N GLY A 181 -7.10 -14.01 7.23
CA GLY A 181 -8.05 -13.87 6.13
C GLY A 181 -7.59 -14.43 4.78
N GLY A 182 -6.54 -15.27 4.73
CA GLY A 182 -6.11 -15.96 3.52
C GLY A 182 -5.21 -15.15 2.58
N GLY A 183 -4.68 -14.00 2.99
CA GLY A 183 -3.69 -13.24 2.23
C GLY A 183 -2.29 -13.87 2.23
N PHE A 184 -1.39 -13.37 1.38
CA PHE A 184 0.03 -13.63 1.61
C PHE A 184 0.44 -12.92 2.90
N SER A 185 1.04 -13.67 3.81
CA SER A 185 1.46 -13.15 5.11
C SER A 185 2.88 -13.59 5.44
N HIS A 186 3.76 -12.61 5.55
CA HIS A 186 5.13 -12.83 5.99
C HIS A 186 5.15 -13.28 7.47
N ARG A 187 4.31 -12.67 8.30
CA ARG A 187 4.19 -13.01 9.73
C ARG A 187 3.81 -14.47 9.95
N ARG A 188 2.83 -14.96 9.18
CA ARG A 188 2.29 -16.32 9.36
C ARG A 188 3.15 -17.41 8.74
N THR A 189 3.69 -17.18 7.53
CA THR A 189 4.32 -18.24 6.73
C THR A 189 5.69 -17.88 6.17
N ALA A 190 6.22 -16.69 6.48
CA ALA A 190 7.48 -16.17 5.92
C ALA A 190 7.54 -16.23 4.38
N THR A 191 6.37 -16.22 3.71
CA THR A 191 6.30 -16.35 2.24
C THR A 191 7.09 -15.25 1.53
N PRO A 192 7.85 -15.55 0.47
CA PRO A 192 8.44 -14.55 -0.40
C PRO A 192 7.43 -13.91 -1.36
N ALA A 193 6.30 -14.56 -1.61
CA ALA A 193 5.26 -14.09 -2.52
C ALA A 193 4.59 -12.80 -2.02
N ARG A 194 4.20 -11.93 -2.96
CA ARG A 194 3.62 -10.62 -2.68
C ARG A 194 2.34 -10.38 -3.48
N MET A 195 1.37 -9.78 -2.82
CA MET A 195 0.25 -9.08 -3.44
C MET A 195 0.71 -7.70 -3.89
N ALA A 196 -0.10 -7.01 -4.68
CA ALA A 196 0.16 -5.63 -5.11
C ALA A 196 -1.00 -4.70 -4.73
N ALA A 197 -0.65 -3.48 -4.34
CA ALA A 197 -1.54 -2.33 -4.37
C ALA A 197 -1.19 -1.51 -5.62
N LEU A 198 -2.19 -1.23 -6.43
CA LEU A 198 -2.05 -0.57 -7.73
C LEU A 198 -2.86 0.72 -7.75
N GLY A 199 -2.26 1.79 -8.33
CA GLY A 199 -2.94 3.05 -8.60
C GLY A 199 -2.56 3.58 -9.97
N TRP A 200 -3.53 4.12 -10.74
CA TRP A 200 -3.28 4.73 -12.05
C TRP A 200 -4.31 5.81 -12.37
N LEU A 201 -3.99 6.66 -13.33
CA LEU A 201 -4.90 7.62 -13.95
C LEU A 201 -5.37 7.06 -15.28
N SER A 202 -6.67 7.15 -15.56
CA SER A 202 -7.30 6.78 -16.85
C SER A 202 -7.83 8.01 -17.56
#